data_bde6b859db83569d0e66a0159f39d202
#
_entry.id   bde6b859db83569d0e66a0159f39d202
#
_cell.length_a   1.000
_cell.length_b   1.000
_cell.length_c   1.000
_cell.angle_alpha   90.00
_cell.angle_beta   90.00
_cell.angle_gamma   90.00
#
_symmetry.space_group_name_H-M   'P 1'
#
loop_
_entity.id
_entity.type
_entity.pdbx_description
1 polymer ?
#
loop_
_entity_poly.entity_id
_entity_poly.type
_entity_poly.pdbx_seq_one_letter_code
_entity_poly.pdbx_strand_id
1 'polypeptide(L)'
;GPGRPGWHLECSAMSKKLLGNEFDIHGGGIDLIFPHHENEIAQSRCANDTEVFANFWIHNAFITMSNEKMAKSQGNILKIKDFRKKMSGQIIRLALMSAHYRQPLDWNDKLLIDCENTLDKWYRIKLDNFKPVKVSDEILKPIYDDLNTPGYIANLHGSVSYTHLRAHETREY
;
A
#
# COMPACT_ATOMS: atom_id res chain seq x y z
N GLY A 1 -11.58 -9.47 39.48
CA GLY A 1 -11.39 -10.94 39.53
C GLY A 1 -10.36 -11.40 38.52
N PRO A 2 -9.90 -12.66 38.54
CA PRO A 2 -8.95 -13.19 37.59
C PRO A 2 -9.54 -13.18 36.17
N GLY A 3 -8.75 -12.74 35.18
CA GLY A 3 -9.16 -12.65 33.78
C GLY A 3 -7.97 -12.61 32.85
N ARG A 4 -8.21 -12.82 31.54
CA ARG A 4 -7.18 -12.70 30.52
C ARG A 4 -7.17 -11.26 30.01
N PRO A 5 -5.99 -10.57 29.96
CA PRO A 5 -5.88 -9.27 29.32
C PRO A 5 -6.32 -9.34 27.85
N GLY A 6 -7.05 -8.33 27.40
CA GLY A 6 -7.40 -8.23 25.99
C GLY A 6 -6.17 -7.88 25.12
N TRP A 7 -6.17 -8.30 23.88
CA TRP A 7 -5.09 -8.01 22.92
C TRP A 7 -4.77 -6.51 22.78
N HIS A 8 -5.80 -5.65 22.81
CA HIS A 8 -5.65 -4.19 22.74
C HIS A 8 -4.79 -3.60 23.88
N LEU A 9 -4.72 -4.26 25.03
CA LEU A 9 -3.88 -3.80 26.15
C LEU A 9 -2.39 -3.82 25.78
N GLU A 10 -1.94 -4.81 25.03
CA GLU A 10 -0.55 -4.92 24.58
C GLU A 10 -0.20 -3.72 23.69
N CYS A 11 -1.04 -3.40 22.71
CA CYS A 11 -0.82 -2.29 21.79
C CYS A 11 -0.88 -0.95 22.51
N SER A 12 -1.85 -0.72 23.39
CA SER A 12 -1.93 0.50 24.21
C SER A 12 -0.68 0.71 25.07
N ALA A 13 -0.20 -0.35 25.74
CA ALA A 13 0.99 -0.28 26.57
C ALA A 13 2.27 -0.04 25.77
N MET A 14 2.43 -0.72 24.61
CA MET A 14 3.59 -0.55 23.73
C MET A 14 3.61 0.85 23.10
N SER A 15 2.48 1.33 22.60
CA SER A 15 2.36 2.68 22.04
C SER A 15 2.74 3.75 23.07
N LYS A 16 2.18 3.67 24.27
CA LYS A 16 2.54 4.60 25.35
C LYS A 16 4.02 4.58 25.68
N LYS A 17 4.62 3.39 25.76
CA LYS A 17 6.04 3.24 26.12
C LYS A 17 6.98 3.78 25.06
N LEU A 18 6.65 3.62 23.77
CA LEU A 18 7.56 3.91 22.66
C LEU A 18 7.28 5.25 21.99
N LEU A 19 6.01 5.70 21.97
CA LEU A 19 5.56 6.86 21.21
C LEU A 19 5.00 7.97 22.14
N GLY A 20 4.69 7.66 23.36
CA GLY A 20 4.07 8.61 24.31
C GLY A 20 2.57 8.40 24.42
N ASN A 21 1.89 9.37 25.10
CA ASN A 21 0.45 9.29 25.33
C ASN A 21 -0.38 9.59 24.09
N GLU A 22 0.16 10.40 23.21
CA GLU A 22 -0.41 10.82 21.92
C GLU A 22 0.68 10.69 20.85
N PHE A 23 0.32 10.31 19.61
CA PHE A 23 1.25 10.17 18.51
C PHE A 23 0.57 10.45 17.16
N ASP A 24 1.36 10.54 16.09
CA ASP A 24 0.86 11.04 14.82
C ASP A 24 0.00 10.01 14.07
N ILE A 25 0.50 8.79 13.85
CA ILE A 25 -0.12 7.83 12.94
C ILE A 25 -0.28 6.47 13.62
N HIS A 26 -1.51 5.95 13.60
CA HIS A 26 -1.83 4.57 13.97
C HIS A 26 -2.43 3.83 12.78
N GLY A 27 -1.95 2.62 12.53
CA GLY A 27 -2.38 1.86 11.36
C GLY A 27 -2.61 0.40 11.63
N GLY A 28 -3.45 -0.23 10.79
CA GLY A 28 -3.72 -1.66 10.88
C GLY A 28 -4.58 -2.18 9.73
N GLY A 29 -5.04 -3.41 9.85
CA GLY A 29 -6.03 -3.97 8.94
C GLY A 29 -7.42 -3.37 9.20
N ILE A 30 -8.26 -3.34 8.18
CA ILE A 30 -9.63 -2.82 8.28
C ILE A 30 -10.47 -3.57 9.32
N ASP A 31 -10.14 -4.83 9.60
CA ASP A 31 -10.77 -5.66 10.62
C ASP A 31 -10.40 -5.27 12.05
N LEU A 32 -9.36 -4.45 12.24
CA LEU A 32 -8.94 -3.96 13.53
C LEU A 32 -9.69 -2.70 13.97
N ILE A 33 -10.41 -2.02 13.07
CA ILE A 33 -11.20 -0.83 13.41
C ILE A 33 -12.07 -1.13 14.63
N PHE A 34 -12.80 -2.24 14.55
CA PHE A 34 -13.64 -2.70 15.65
C PHE A 34 -13.50 -4.22 15.85
N PRO A 35 -13.35 -4.68 17.09
CA PRO A 35 -13.34 -3.90 18.35
C PRO A 35 -11.96 -3.43 18.80
N HIS A 36 -10.86 -3.79 18.11
CA HIS A 36 -9.49 -3.65 18.63
C HIS A 36 -9.07 -2.18 18.82
N HIS A 37 -9.08 -1.39 17.76
CA HIS A 37 -8.65 0.03 17.82
C HIS A 37 -9.60 0.88 18.66
N GLU A 38 -10.91 0.64 18.64
CA GLU A 38 -11.85 1.31 19.52
C GLU A 38 -11.55 1.05 20.99
N ASN A 39 -11.18 -0.18 21.34
CA ASN A 39 -10.76 -0.53 22.68
C ASN A 39 -9.41 0.11 23.06
N GLU A 40 -8.46 0.22 22.11
CA GLU A 40 -7.20 0.95 22.36
C GLU A 40 -7.44 2.43 22.62
N ILE A 41 -8.31 3.08 21.83
CA ILE A 41 -8.69 4.48 22.02
C ILE A 41 -9.32 4.67 23.41
N ALA A 42 -10.34 3.90 23.73
CA ALA A 42 -11.03 4.03 25.01
C ALA A 42 -10.08 3.81 26.20
N GLN A 43 -9.27 2.74 26.13
CA GLN A 43 -8.32 2.41 27.19
C GLN A 43 -7.21 3.45 27.35
N SER A 44 -6.60 3.87 26.26
CA SER A 44 -5.45 4.79 26.30
C SER A 44 -5.88 6.19 26.73
N ARG A 45 -7.00 6.69 26.22
CA ARG A 45 -7.56 7.98 26.61
C ARG A 45 -7.90 8.02 28.10
N CYS A 46 -8.60 7.00 28.59
CA CYS A 46 -8.95 6.92 30.02
C CYS A 46 -7.72 6.76 30.93
N ALA A 47 -6.73 5.96 30.51
CA ALA A 47 -5.55 5.70 31.33
C ALA A 47 -4.54 6.85 31.34
N ASN A 48 -4.54 7.71 30.33
CA ASN A 48 -3.59 8.80 30.17
C ASN A 48 -4.20 10.20 30.35
N ASP A 49 -5.52 10.28 30.56
CA ASP A 49 -6.28 11.53 30.65
C ASP A 49 -6.03 12.44 29.42
N THR A 50 -6.13 11.86 28.22
CA THR A 50 -5.93 12.56 26.95
C THR A 50 -7.20 12.54 26.10
N GLU A 51 -7.39 13.56 25.27
CA GLU A 51 -8.51 13.58 24.31
C GLU A 51 -8.21 12.81 23.03
N VAL A 52 -6.93 12.69 22.67
CA VAL A 52 -6.46 12.05 21.44
C VAL A 52 -5.57 10.88 21.80
N PHE A 53 -5.65 9.78 21.04
CA PHE A 53 -4.70 8.67 21.09
C PHE A 53 -3.77 8.72 19.88
N ALA A 54 -4.32 8.85 18.66
CA ALA A 54 -3.56 9.09 17.44
C ALA A 54 -4.27 10.11 16.55
N ASN A 55 -3.49 10.98 15.89
CA ASN A 55 -4.02 12.05 15.03
C ASN A 55 -4.56 11.53 13.72
N PHE A 56 -3.89 10.53 13.11
CA PHE A 56 -4.26 9.94 11.84
C PHE A 56 -4.40 8.43 11.96
N TRP A 57 -5.41 7.89 11.28
CA TRP A 57 -5.71 6.46 11.25
C TRP A 57 -5.65 5.94 9.82
N ILE A 58 -4.86 4.89 9.58
CA ILE A 58 -4.71 4.25 8.28
C ILE A 58 -5.11 2.79 8.39
N HIS A 59 -6.12 2.40 7.61
CA HIS A 59 -6.60 1.01 7.60
C HIS A 59 -6.48 0.40 6.21
N ASN A 60 -5.68 -0.67 6.11
CA ASN A 60 -5.50 -1.41 4.88
C ASN A 60 -6.57 -2.48 4.72
N ALA A 61 -7.05 -2.66 3.50
CA ALA A 61 -7.82 -3.83 3.14
C ALA A 61 -6.92 -5.08 3.05
N PHE A 62 -7.51 -6.21 2.67
CA PHE A 62 -6.84 -7.51 2.63
C PHE A 62 -6.28 -7.84 1.25
N ILE A 63 -5.26 -8.69 1.25
CA ILE A 63 -4.86 -9.44 0.06
C ILE A 63 -5.65 -10.75 0.05
N THR A 64 -6.33 -11.02 -1.06
CA THR A 64 -7.03 -12.28 -1.33
C THR A 64 -6.25 -13.13 -2.33
N MET A 65 -6.52 -14.42 -2.38
CA MET A 65 -6.03 -15.33 -3.40
C MET A 65 -7.22 -16.03 -4.03
N SER A 66 -7.40 -15.86 -5.33
CA SER A 66 -8.56 -16.42 -6.03
C SER A 66 -9.88 -16.05 -5.34
N ASN A 67 -9.99 -14.80 -4.89
CA ASN A 67 -11.10 -14.25 -4.11
C ASN A 67 -11.29 -14.83 -2.70
N GLU A 68 -10.36 -15.64 -2.21
CA GLU A 68 -10.40 -16.15 -0.84
C GLU A 68 -9.41 -15.40 0.08
N LYS A 69 -9.82 -15.11 1.31
CA LYS A 69 -8.94 -14.46 2.30
C LYS A 69 -7.78 -15.39 2.66
N MET A 70 -6.55 -14.87 2.64
CA MET A 70 -5.40 -15.61 3.14
C MET A 70 -5.55 -15.91 4.64
N ALA A 71 -5.46 -17.19 5.01
CA ALA A 71 -5.50 -17.62 6.40
C ALA A 71 -4.48 -18.72 6.70
N LYS A 72 -3.88 -18.68 7.89
CA LYS A 72 -2.93 -19.71 8.34
C LYS A 72 -3.56 -21.09 8.35
N SER A 73 -4.83 -21.18 8.70
CA SER A 73 -5.61 -22.44 8.75
C SER A 73 -5.80 -23.08 7.37
N GLN A 74 -5.74 -22.29 6.30
CA GLN A 74 -5.90 -22.77 4.92
C GLN A 74 -4.55 -23.06 4.24
N GLY A 75 -3.43 -22.75 4.89
CA GLY A 75 -2.10 -22.99 4.32
C GLY A 75 -1.74 -22.14 3.09
N ASN A 76 -2.61 -21.15 2.75
CA ASN A 76 -2.49 -20.32 1.54
C ASN A 76 -1.71 -19.02 1.77
N ILE A 77 -0.90 -18.94 2.84
CA ILE A 77 -0.10 -17.75 3.13
C ILE A 77 1.06 -17.64 2.16
N LEU A 78 1.07 -16.57 1.40
CA LEU A 78 2.16 -16.21 0.51
C LEU A 78 3.22 -15.39 1.26
N LYS A 79 4.45 -15.88 1.26
CA LYS A 79 5.58 -15.15 1.85
C LYS A 79 6.29 -14.36 0.74
N ILE A 80 6.46 -13.07 0.91
CA ILE A 80 7.24 -12.21 -0.01
C ILE A 80 8.63 -12.80 -0.31
N LYS A 81 9.27 -13.42 0.70
CA LYS A 81 10.56 -14.10 0.55
C LYS A 81 10.56 -15.16 -0.55
N ASP A 82 9.46 -15.90 -0.70
CA ASP A 82 9.37 -16.97 -1.70
C ASP A 82 9.07 -16.42 -3.09
N PHE A 83 8.28 -15.35 -3.18
CA PHE A 83 8.08 -14.63 -4.45
C PHE A 83 9.36 -13.99 -4.97
N ARG A 84 10.17 -13.39 -4.11
CA ARG A 84 11.45 -12.79 -4.50
C ARG A 84 12.45 -13.77 -5.12
N LYS A 85 12.27 -15.08 -4.94
CA LYS A 85 13.09 -16.10 -5.60
C LYS A 85 12.65 -16.33 -7.06
N LYS A 86 11.40 -16.00 -7.39
CA LYS A 86 10.78 -16.28 -8.70
C LYS A 86 10.66 -15.06 -9.59
N MET A 87 10.58 -13.86 -8.99
CA MET A 87 10.35 -12.61 -9.73
C MET A 87 11.04 -11.42 -9.07
N SER A 88 11.19 -10.34 -9.82
CA SER A 88 11.82 -9.12 -9.31
C SER A 88 10.97 -8.44 -8.23
N GLY A 89 11.62 -7.81 -7.27
CA GLY A 89 10.93 -7.05 -6.22
C GLY A 89 10.11 -5.88 -6.77
N GLN A 90 10.43 -5.39 -7.96
CA GLN A 90 9.69 -4.31 -8.62
C GLN A 90 8.32 -4.77 -9.12
N ILE A 91 8.21 -5.99 -9.65
CA ILE A 91 6.93 -6.60 -10.03
C ILE A 91 6.04 -6.72 -8.79
N ILE A 92 6.58 -7.25 -7.69
CA ILE A 92 5.86 -7.39 -6.42
C ILE A 92 5.35 -6.04 -5.92
N ARG A 93 6.20 -5.00 -5.94
CA ARG A 93 5.80 -3.65 -5.52
C ARG A 93 4.72 -3.05 -6.41
N LEU A 94 4.85 -3.19 -7.73
CA LEU A 94 3.84 -2.69 -8.67
C LEU A 94 2.51 -3.40 -8.46
N ALA A 95 2.53 -4.73 -8.25
CA ALA A 95 1.34 -5.51 -7.96
C ALA A 95 0.64 -5.03 -6.66
N LEU A 96 1.40 -4.78 -5.59
CA LEU A 96 0.83 -4.24 -4.34
C LEU A 96 0.23 -2.83 -4.51
N MET A 97 0.79 -2.00 -5.40
CA MET A 97 0.31 -0.65 -5.68
C MET A 97 -0.81 -0.59 -6.73
N SER A 98 -1.16 -1.69 -7.37
CA SER A 98 -2.18 -1.74 -8.42
C SER A 98 -3.61 -1.62 -7.89
N ALA A 99 -3.83 -1.86 -6.60
CA ALA A 99 -5.08 -1.56 -5.91
C ALA A 99 -4.86 -0.42 -4.90
N HIS A 100 -5.92 0.35 -4.65
CA HIS A 100 -5.92 1.31 -3.55
C HIS A 100 -5.79 0.57 -2.22
N TYR A 101 -5.01 1.09 -1.26
CA TYR A 101 -4.76 0.38 0.01
C TYR A 101 -6.03 0.08 0.82
N ARG A 102 -7.12 0.85 0.61
CA ARG A 102 -8.44 0.59 1.22
C ARG A 102 -9.27 -0.46 0.51
N GLN A 103 -8.82 -0.97 -0.65
CA GLN A 103 -9.54 -1.95 -1.43
C GLN A 103 -8.85 -3.32 -1.39
N PRO A 104 -9.60 -4.42 -1.37
CA PRO A 104 -9.01 -5.74 -1.49
C PRO A 104 -8.20 -5.89 -2.77
N LEU A 105 -7.04 -6.52 -2.66
CA LEU A 105 -6.18 -6.88 -3.78
C LEU A 105 -6.23 -8.39 -3.98
N ASP A 106 -6.75 -8.85 -5.13
CA ASP A 106 -6.69 -10.25 -5.49
C ASP A 106 -5.34 -10.60 -6.12
N TRP A 107 -4.54 -11.36 -5.38
CA TRP A 107 -3.22 -11.78 -5.79
C TRP A 107 -3.31 -13.03 -6.67
N ASN A 108 -3.05 -12.88 -7.95
CA ASN A 108 -3.12 -13.96 -8.92
C ASN A 108 -2.02 -13.82 -10.00
N ASP A 109 -1.80 -14.89 -10.78
CA ASP A 109 -0.74 -14.92 -11.79
C ASP A 109 -0.97 -13.89 -12.90
N LYS A 110 -2.22 -13.59 -13.25
CA LYS A 110 -2.54 -12.57 -14.25
C LYS A 110 -2.06 -11.20 -13.81
N LEU A 111 -2.32 -10.80 -12.57
CA LEU A 111 -1.84 -9.53 -12.00
C LEU A 111 -0.32 -9.42 -12.12
N LEU A 112 0.40 -10.48 -11.81
CA LEU A 112 1.87 -10.50 -11.85
C LEU A 112 2.40 -10.37 -13.27
N ILE A 113 1.81 -11.07 -14.24
CA ILE A 113 2.14 -10.97 -15.67
C ILE A 113 1.84 -9.56 -16.20
N ASP A 114 0.71 -8.97 -15.84
CA ASP A 114 0.33 -7.61 -16.24
C ASP A 114 1.32 -6.57 -15.69
N CYS A 115 1.76 -6.74 -14.45
CA CYS A 115 2.78 -5.89 -13.83
C CYS A 115 4.15 -6.03 -14.51
N GLU A 116 4.57 -7.25 -14.84
CA GLU A 116 5.81 -7.51 -15.56
C GLU A 116 5.79 -6.85 -16.94
N ASN A 117 4.74 -7.06 -17.71
CA ASN A 117 4.54 -6.44 -19.02
C ASN A 117 4.55 -4.89 -18.94
N THR A 118 3.98 -4.33 -17.87
CA THR A 118 3.96 -2.88 -17.65
C THR A 118 5.36 -2.34 -17.39
N LEU A 119 6.11 -3.00 -16.50
CA LEU A 119 7.50 -2.62 -16.22
C LEU A 119 8.39 -2.76 -17.46
N ASP A 120 8.23 -3.83 -18.22
CA ASP A 120 8.98 -4.04 -19.46
C ASP A 120 8.74 -2.91 -20.48
N LYS A 121 7.48 -2.46 -20.61
CA LYS A 121 7.15 -1.30 -21.46
C LYS A 121 7.86 -0.05 -20.98
N TRP A 122 7.86 0.22 -19.66
CA TRP A 122 8.52 1.39 -19.09
C TRP A 122 10.04 1.35 -19.26
N TYR A 123 10.68 0.18 -19.09
CA TYR A 123 12.13 0.02 -19.26
C TYR A 123 12.61 0.03 -20.72
N ARG A 124 11.73 -0.24 -21.68
CA ARG A 124 12.08 -0.13 -23.11
C ARG A 124 12.25 1.30 -23.61
N ILE A 125 11.85 2.29 -22.81
CA ILE A 125 12.06 3.69 -23.18
C ILE A 125 13.54 4.01 -23.05
N LYS A 126 14.21 4.05 -24.20
CA LYS A 126 15.60 4.51 -24.27
C LYS A 126 15.61 6.03 -24.15
N LEU A 127 16.18 6.52 -23.09
CA LEU A 127 16.35 7.94 -22.85
C LEU A 127 17.77 8.35 -23.26
N ASP A 128 18.00 8.48 -24.56
CA ASP A 128 19.22 9.09 -25.06
C ASP A 128 19.18 10.59 -24.69
N ASN A 129 20.12 11.06 -23.88
CA ASN A 129 20.22 12.44 -23.39
C ASN A 129 19.13 12.90 -22.38
N PHE A 130 18.72 12.00 -21.47
CA PHE A 130 17.78 12.35 -20.42
C PHE A 130 18.32 13.46 -19.51
N LYS A 131 17.60 14.58 -19.44
CA LYS A 131 17.76 15.57 -18.37
C LYS A 131 16.67 15.35 -17.35
N PRO A 132 16.99 15.24 -16.05
CA PRO A 132 15.96 15.12 -15.01
C PRO A 132 15.00 16.30 -15.12
N VAL A 133 13.71 16.01 -15.27
CA VAL A 133 12.64 17.01 -15.29
C VAL A 133 11.82 16.84 -14.02
N LYS A 134 11.29 17.93 -13.49
CA LYS A 134 10.34 17.86 -12.39
C LYS A 134 9.12 17.06 -12.86
N VAL A 135 8.70 16.05 -12.08
CA VAL A 135 7.46 15.31 -12.33
C VAL A 135 6.29 16.30 -12.29
N SER A 136 5.40 16.24 -13.27
CA SER A 136 4.25 17.15 -13.31
C SER A 136 3.31 16.90 -12.15
N ASP A 137 2.69 17.96 -11.65
CA ASP A 137 1.73 17.87 -10.55
C ASP A 137 0.50 17.02 -10.93
N GLU A 138 0.14 16.96 -12.21
CA GLU A 138 -0.93 16.08 -12.71
C GLU A 138 -0.63 14.60 -12.47
N ILE A 139 0.62 14.18 -12.64
CA ILE A 139 1.03 12.79 -12.37
C ILE A 139 0.96 12.50 -10.87
N LEU A 140 1.34 13.47 -10.03
CA LEU A 140 1.41 13.32 -8.57
C LEU A 140 0.04 13.50 -7.88
N LYS A 141 -0.91 14.20 -8.51
CA LYS A 141 -2.21 14.52 -7.93
C LYS A 141 -2.92 13.33 -7.27
N PRO A 142 -2.96 12.11 -7.85
CA PRO A 142 -3.57 10.96 -7.19
C PRO A 142 -2.88 10.56 -5.88
N ILE A 143 -1.57 10.79 -5.74
CA ILE A 143 -0.86 10.48 -4.49
C ILE A 143 -1.28 11.42 -3.35
N TYR A 144 -1.63 12.67 -3.68
CA TYR A 144 -2.14 13.64 -2.70
C TYR A 144 -3.62 13.41 -2.34
N ASP A 145 -4.31 12.56 -3.09
CA ASP A 145 -5.69 12.14 -2.86
C ASP A 145 -5.70 10.74 -2.23
N ASP A 146 -5.51 10.68 -0.93
CA ASP A 146 -5.53 9.46 -0.11
C ASP A 146 -4.63 8.33 -0.65
N LEU A 147 -3.43 8.68 -1.13
CA LEU A 147 -2.45 7.72 -1.66
C LEU A 147 -3.02 6.82 -2.77
N ASN A 148 -3.78 7.39 -3.70
CA ASN A 148 -4.38 6.68 -4.83
C ASN A 148 -3.29 6.22 -5.82
N THR A 149 -2.60 5.14 -5.45
CA THR A 149 -1.53 4.56 -6.26
C THR A 149 -1.99 4.01 -7.62
N PRO A 150 -3.21 3.41 -7.77
CA PRO A 150 -3.72 3.04 -9.08
C PRO A 150 -3.86 4.24 -10.03
N GLY A 151 -4.40 5.36 -9.54
CA GLY A 151 -4.50 6.59 -10.32
C GLY A 151 -3.14 7.16 -10.72
N TYR A 152 -2.17 7.13 -9.80
CA TYR A 152 -0.79 7.52 -10.09
C TYR A 152 -0.16 6.64 -11.19
N ILE A 153 -0.31 5.31 -11.09
CA ILE A 153 0.21 4.36 -12.09
C ILE A 153 -0.45 4.60 -13.46
N ALA A 154 -1.75 4.86 -13.49
CA ALA A 154 -2.47 5.18 -14.72
C ALA A 154 -1.95 6.46 -15.39
N ASN A 155 -1.76 7.55 -14.62
CA ASN A 155 -1.20 8.81 -15.11
C ASN A 155 0.25 8.64 -15.61
N LEU A 156 1.06 7.89 -14.87
CA LEU A 156 2.43 7.58 -15.29
C LEU A 156 2.44 6.78 -16.60
N HIS A 157 1.61 5.76 -16.71
CA HIS A 157 1.50 4.94 -17.92
C HIS A 157 1.02 5.75 -19.13
N GLY A 158 0.06 6.65 -18.95
CA GLY A 158 -0.40 7.58 -19.98
C GLY A 158 0.71 8.51 -20.47
N SER A 159 1.50 9.06 -19.56
CA SER A 159 2.64 9.94 -19.89
C SER A 159 3.72 9.21 -20.66
N VAL A 160 4.02 7.96 -20.30
CA VAL A 160 4.97 7.09 -21.00
C VAL A 160 4.49 6.78 -22.42
N SER A 161 3.21 6.44 -22.60
CA SER A 161 2.63 6.15 -23.91
C SER A 161 2.67 7.38 -24.83
N TYR A 162 2.41 8.58 -24.32
CA TYR A 162 2.45 9.82 -25.06
C TYR A 162 3.86 10.20 -25.55
N THR A 163 4.88 9.98 -24.72
CA THR A 163 6.28 10.19 -25.13
C THR A 163 6.72 9.22 -26.22
N HIS A 164 6.21 8.00 -26.20
CA HIS A 164 6.51 7.00 -27.23
C HIS A 164 5.86 7.36 -28.58
N LEU A 165 4.64 7.86 -28.60
CA LEU A 165 3.96 8.34 -29.81
C LEU A 165 4.68 9.54 -30.42
N ARG A 166 5.08 10.53 -29.63
CA ARG A 166 5.86 11.69 -30.13
C ARG A 166 7.23 11.31 -30.69
N ALA A 167 7.92 10.34 -30.11
CA ALA A 167 9.21 9.89 -30.61
C ALA A 167 9.10 9.18 -31.98
N HIS A 168 7.94 8.62 -32.31
CA HIS A 168 7.67 8.08 -33.66
C HIS A 168 7.34 9.18 -34.68
N GLU A 169 6.54 10.18 -34.32
CA GLU A 169 6.18 11.29 -35.22
C GLU A 169 7.38 12.18 -35.61
N THR A 170 8.41 12.29 -34.77
CA THR A 170 9.61 13.07 -35.09
C THR A 170 10.63 12.32 -35.96
N ARG A 171 10.41 11.04 -36.29
CA ARG A 171 11.28 10.25 -37.17
C ARG A 171 10.84 10.22 -38.65
N GLU A 172 9.72 10.84 -39.00
CA GLU A 172 9.19 10.89 -40.37
C GLU A 172 9.52 12.20 -41.12
N TYR A 173 10.54 12.97 -40.67
CA TYR A 173 11.04 14.14 -41.42
C TYR A 173 12.54 14.10 -41.51
#